data_f7815b4f5ba42321cbc724f6bc5798a5
#
_entry.id   f7815b4f5ba42321cbc724f6bc5798a5
#
_cell.length_a   1.000
_cell.length_b   1.000
_cell.length_c   1.000
_cell.angle_alpha   90.00
_cell.angle_beta   90.00
_cell.angle_gamma   90.00
#
_symmetry.space_group_name_H-M   'P 1'
#
loop_
_entity.id
_entity.type
_entity.pdbx_description
1 polymer ?
#
loop_
_entity_poly.entity_id
_entity_poly.type
_entity_poly.pdbx_seq_one_letter_code
_entity_poly.pdbx_strand_id
1 'polypeptide(L)'
;MKQLILAEKPSVAKDLSKVLGCEQKHKNYYEGPKAIVTWALGHLLGLKMPEDLNKEWASWQMETLPMIPKSIGIKPLPKTGHQLKAIKQLAQRKDVGEVVIATDAGREGELVARWILEWVRFDKPVKRLWISSQTSKAIKEGFAKLQSAKHYDNLYYSALARAKADWLVGLNVTRALTVKYQDNLSAGRVQTPTLALVRSQEMQIESFRPQTYHVITLNVGDAKARLQQKNPYQLKERSDAEALVKQMSQQNGRVTAIEEKVKTESAPLPYDLTEIQREANQRYGFSAKKTLSLVQSLYETHKIVTYPRTDSKYLTNDMKATMKERLQAVADFSPEVKGYLKNGGQVVQQAVFNDKKVTDHHALLPTEQRARYEKLTTDEQRIYQMIVSRFLMLFAKPHKKQQQKVTVTFGSENFVFNRNTVLEAGWKTTSEEETSDVAWQKGSTVKPEFTIQKELTTPPKPLNEGTLLGKMEKHSLGTPATRAEIIEKLIKSELMERTPSGLQVSPKGKQLLVLVNPSLVTPELTEKWEKELEAIAKGTYSAQTFLAQIEADTKQLVKEIKQSESKYQDFSLTQKRCPECGEPLREKNTRDGKIYVLSLIHI
;
A
#
# COMPACT_ATOMS: atom_id res chain seq x y z
N MET A 1 28.87 -22.63 -25.26
CA MET A 1 27.61 -21.88 -25.43
C MET A 1 27.44 -20.91 -24.28
N LYS A 2 26.89 -19.72 -24.52
CA LYS A 2 26.63 -18.70 -23.51
C LYS A 2 25.24 -18.86 -22.91
N GLN A 3 25.09 -18.42 -21.67
CA GLN A 3 23.79 -18.23 -21.03
C GLN A 3 23.25 -16.84 -21.35
N LEU A 4 21.97 -16.72 -21.77
CA LEU A 4 21.26 -15.45 -21.87
C LEU A 4 20.52 -15.20 -20.58
N ILE A 5 20.92 -14.17 -19.83
CA ILE A 5 20.29 -13.78 -18.55
C ILE A 5 19.30 -12.68 -18.83
N LEU A 6 18.03 -12.91 -18.49
CA LEU A 6 16.93 -11.95 -18.66
C LEU A 6 16.55 -11.33 -17.31
N ALA A 7 17.07 -10.15 -17.01
CA ALA A 7 16.71 -9.36 -15.85
C ALA A 7 15.41 -8.57 -16.09
N GLU A 8 14.75 -8.10 -15.04
CA GLU A 8 13.54 -7.29 -15.16
C GLU A 8 13.84 -5.81 -15.47
N LYS A 9 14.99 -5.31 -14.99
CA LYS A 9 15.37 -3.89 -15.05
C LYS A 9 16.84 -3.71 -15.38
N PRO A 10 17.22 -2.57 -16.01
CA PRO A 10 18.63 -2.28 -16.33
C PRO A 10 19.55 -2.25 -15.10
N SER A 11 19.05 -1.81 -13.94
CA SER A 11 19.82 -1.77 -12.69
C SER A 11 20.22 -3.16 -12.22
N VAL A 12 19.26 -4.09 -12.21
CA VAL A 12 19.49 -5.50 -11.85
C VAL A 12 20.45 -6.16 -12.85
N ALA A 13 20.25 -5.91 -14.14
CA ALA A 13 21.16 -6.41 -15.19
C ALA A 13 22.60 -5.96 -14.98
N LYS A 14 22.81 -4.72 -14.55
CA LYS A 14 24.14 -4.17 -14.22
C LYS A 14 24.78 -4.91 -13.04
N ASP A 15 24.01 -5.23 -12.00
CA ASP A 15 24.56 -5.94 -10.83
C ASP A 15 24.86 -7.41 -11.16
N LEU A 16 23.98 -8.07 -11.92
CA LEU A 16 24.22 -9.41 -12.47
C LEU A 16 25.46 -9.43 -13.37
N SER A 17 25.61 -8.46 -14.28
CA SER A 17 26.74 -8.40 -15.20
C SER A 17 28.10 -8.33 -14.50
N LYS A 18 28.19 -7.53 -13.41
CA LYS A 18 29.40 -7.44 -12.60
C LYS A 18 29.80 -8.78 -11.99
N VAL A 19 28.83 -9.49 -11.41
CA VAL A 19 29.08 -10.79 -10.76
C VAL A 19 29.43 -11.88 -11.76
N LEU A 20 28.84 -11.81 -12.97
CA LEU A 20 29.05 -12.80 -14.04
C LEU A 20 30.23 -12.48 -14.97
N GLY A 21 30.97 -11.39 -14.72
CA GLY A 21 32.11 -11.00 -15.55
C GLY A 21 31.73 -10.54 -16.94
N CYS A 22 30.56 -9.90 -17.09
CA CYS A 22 30.11 -9.35 -18.38
C CYS A 22 30.52 -7.87 -18.46
N GLU A 23 31.75 -7.62 -18.92
CA GLU A 23 32.37 -6.29 -18.93
C GLU A 23 32.03 -5.47 -20.19
N GLN A 24 31.70 -6.11 -21.31
CA GLN A 24 31.37 -5.41 -22.54
C GLN A 24 29.97 -4.86 -22.47
N LYS A 25 29.85 -3.53 -22.38
CA LYS A 25 28.57 -2.83 -22.34
C LYS A 25 28.09 -2.47 -23.72
N HIS A 26 26.88 -2.93 -24.07
CA HIS A 26 26.12 -2.55 -25.26
C HIS A 26 24.90 -1.72 -24.88
N LYS A 27 24.19 -1.20 -25.90
CA LYS A 27 22.99 -0.35 -25.67
C LYS A 27 21.91 -1.08 -24.86
N ASN A 28 21.67 -2.37 -25.13
CA ASN A 28 20.54 -3.15 -24.62
C ASN A 28 20.98 -4.42 -23.84
N TYR A 29 22.26 -4.63 -23.62
CA TYR A 29 22.80 -5.80 -22.92
C TYR A 29 24.26 -5.59 -22.47
N TYR A 30 24.73 -6.47 -21.61
CA TYR A 30 26.14 -6.64 -21.24
C TYR A 30 26.60 -8.01 -21.73
N GLU A 31 27.83 -8.13 -22.21
CA GLU A 31 28.37 -9.38 -22.71
C GLU A 31 29.69 -9.74 -22.05
N GLY A 32 29.85 -11.02 -21.75
CA GLY A 32 31.04 -11.64 -21.23
C GLY A 32 31.37 -12.96 -21.93
N PRO A 33 32.41 -13.64 -21.50
CA PRO A 33 32.86 -14.89 -22.13
C PRO A 33 31.80 -16.02 -22.06
N LYS A 34 31.07 -16.10 -20.92
CA LYS A 34 30.12 -17.20 -20.64
C LYS A 34 28.67 -16.78 -20.60
N ALA A 35 28.38 -15.48 -20.51
CA ALA A 35 27.02 -14.97 -20.35
C ALA A 35 26.77 -13.69 -21.13
N ILE A 36 25.50 -13.45 -21.44
CA ILE A 36 24.97 -12.21 -21.98
C ILE A 36 23.84 -11.80 -21.02
N VAL A 37 23.88 -10.58 -20.48
CA VAL A 37 22.86 -10.08 -19.55
C VAL A 37 22.07 -9.00 -20.25
N THR A 38 20.81 -9.26 -20.50
CA THR A 38 19.84 -8.30 -21.03
C THR A 38 18.73 -8.05 -20.01
N TRP A 39 17.79 -7.16 -20.31
CA TRP A 39 16.74 -6.75 -19.36
C TRP A 39 15.43 -6.43 -20.06
N ALA A 40 14.35 -6.57 -19.32
CA ALA A 40 13.08 -5.95 -19.61
C ALA A 40 13.06 -4.49 -19.07
N LEU A 41 11.97 -3.78 -19.27
CA LEU A 41 11.71 -2.44 -18.73
C LEU A 41 10.44 -2.47 -17.87
N GLY A 42 10.28 -3.52 -17.07
CA GLY A 42 9.01 -4.00 -16.59
C GLY A 42 8.29 -4.79 -17.68
N HIS A 43 6.97 -4.65 -17.83
CA HIS A 43 6.25 -5.29 -18.93
C HIS A 43 6.65 -4.72 -20.29
N LEU A 44 7.06 -5.59 -21.20
CA LEU A 44 7.27 -5.26 -22.63
C LEU A 44 6.07 -5.65 -23.49
N LEU A 45 5.26 -6.55 -23.00
CA LEU A 45 4.09 -7.12 -23.63
C LEU A 45 2.86 -6.96 -22.73
N GLY A 46 1.69 -6.93 -23.34
CA GLY A 46 0.40 -6.94 -22.68
C GLY A 46 -0.58 -7.85 -23.41
N LEU A 47 -1.72 -8.11 -22.80
CA LEU A 47 -2.81 -8.82 -23.48
C LEU A 47 -3.33 -7.97 -24.66
N LYS A 48 -3.74 -8.64 -25.73
CA LYS A 48 -4.42 -8.00 -26.85
C LYS A 48 -5.70 -7.31 -26.37
N MET A 49 -5.99 -6.17 -26.97
CA MET A 49 -7.25 -5.47 -26.70
C MET A 49 -8.40 -6.11 -27.50
N PRO A 50 -9.65 -5.87 -27.11
CA PRO A 50 -10.81 -6.47 -27.82
C PRO A 50 -10.76 -6.29 -29.33
N GLU A 51 -10.44 -5.11 -29.82
CA GLU A 51 -10.34 -4.78 -31.25
C GLU A 51 -9.22 -5.55 -31.99
N ASP A 52 -8.19 -6.01 -31.27
CA ASP A 52 -7.14 -6.87 -31.83
C ASP A 52 -7.61 -8.33 -32.02
N LEU A 53 -8.69 -8.71 -31.33
CA LEU A 53 -9.23 -10.08 -31.31
C LEU A 53 -10.44 -10.24 -32.23
N ASN A 54 -11.32 -9.25 -32.25
CA ASN A 54 -12.49 -9.20 -33.12
C ASN A 54 -12.76 -7.74 -33.52
N LYS A 55 -12.86 -7.48 -34.84
CA LYS A 55 -13.14 -6.14 -35.37
C LYS A 55 -14.47 -5.54 -34.89
N GLU A 56 -15.49 -6.37 -34.64
CA GLU A 56 -16.76 -5.93 -34.11
C GLU A 56 -16.64 -5.32 -32.69
N TRP A 57 -15.62 -5.70 -31.96
CA TRP A 57 -15.35 -5.17 -30.64
C TRP A 57 -14.62 -3.82 -30.64
N ALA A 58 -14.29 -3.28 -31.81
CA ALA A 58 -13.74 -1.93 -31.94
C ALA A 58 -14.77 -0.86 -31.56
N SER A 59 -16.04 -1.06 -31.93
CA SER A 59 -17.14 -0.21 -31.50
C SER A 59 -17.73 -0.70 -30.18
N TRP A 60 -18.13 0.25 -29.33
CA TRP A 60 -18.74 -0.07 -28.05
C TRP A 60 -20.26 -0.16 -28.23
N GLN A 61 -20.76 -1.37 -28.38
CA GLN A 61 -22.17 -1.67 -28.58
C GLN A 61 -22.62 -2.74 -27.60
N MET A 62 -23.86 -2.64 -27.12
CA MET A 62 -24.40 -3.58 -26.13
C MET A 62 -24.57 -4.98 -26.71
N GLU A 63 -24.83 -5.08 -27.99
CA GLU A 63 -25.06 -6.32 -28.74
C GLU A 63 -23.80 -7.18 -28.80
N THR A 64 -22.63 -6.56 -28.83
CA THR A 64 -21.33 -7.25 -28.88
C THR A 64 -20.81 -7.75 -27.52
N LEU A 65 -21.56 -7.47 -26.44
CA LEU A 65 -21.21 -7.90 -25.10
C LEU A 65 -21.99 -9.17 -24.69
N PRO A 66 -21.41 -10.09 -23.90
CA PRO A 66 -20.05 -10.04 -23.36
C PRO A 66 -18.98 -10.46 -24.38
N MET A 67 -17.81 -9.84 -24.31
CA MET A 67 -16.64 -10.20 -25.09
C MET A 67 -15.91 -11.36 -24.40
N ILE A 68 -16.11 -12.59 -24.91
CA ILE A 68 -15.48 -13.81 -24.39
C ILE A 68 -14.70 -14.48 -25.55
N PRO A 69 -13.42 -14.12 -25.74
CA PRO A 69 -12.62 -14.70 -26.79
C PRO A 69 -12.16 -16.13 -26.43
N LYS A 70 -12.01 -16.99 -27.43
CA LYS A 70 -11.46 -18.36 -27.24
C LYS A 70 -10.04 -18.34 -26.65
N SER A 71 -9.27 -17.33 -27.00
CA SER A 71 -7.93 -17.09 -26.45
C SER A 71 -7.61 -15.60 -26.47
N ILE A 72 -6.87 -15.16 -25.45
CA ILE A 72 -6.35 -13.78 -25.37
C ILE A 72 -4.84 -13.87 -25.60
N GLY A 73 -4.39 -13.46 -26.77
CA GLY A 73 -2.96 -13.40 -27.10
C GLY A 73 -2.29 -12.17 -26.49
N ILE A 74 -0.98 -12.07 -26.72
CA ILE A 74 -0.14 -10.96 -26.28
C ILE A 74 0.25 -10.06 -27.43
N LYS A 75 0.56 -8.78 -27.14
CA LYS A 75 1.11 -7.81 -28.08
C LYS A 75 2.15 -6.90 -27.42
N PRO A 76 3.12 -6.36 -28.18
CA PRO A 76 4.06 -5.38 -27.65
C PRO A 76 3.35 -4.13 -27.13
N LEU A 77 3.85 -3.62 -25.99
CA LEU A 77 3.40 -2.34 -25.47
C LEU A 77 4.04 -1.19 -26.25
N PRO A 78 3.37 -0.02 -26.36
CA PRO A 78 3.96 1.15 -26.99
C PRO A 78 5.34 1.49 -26.41
N LYS A 79 6.28 1.92 -27.26
CA LYS A 79 7.64 2.36 -26.89
C LYS A 79 8.59 1.26 -26.39
N THR A 80 8.17 0.00 -26.28
CA THR A 80 9.03 -1.11 -25.79
C THR A 80 9.66 -1.94 -26.91
N GLY A 81 9.23 -1.74 -28.14
CA GLY A 81 9.61 -2.56 -29.30
C GLY A 81 11.11 -2.65 -29.56
N HIS A 82 11.89 -1.60 -29.26
CA HIS A 82 13.35 -1.60 -29.44
C HIS A 82 14.04 -2.62 -28.54
N GLN A 83 13.63 -2.71 -27.27
CA GLN A 83 14.19 -3.65 -26.32
C GLN A 83 13.75 -5.08 -26.61
N LEU A 84 12.48 -5.26 -26.98
CA LEU A 84 11.95 -6.56 -27.37
C LEU A 84 12.65 -7.11 -28.63
N LYS A 85 12.95 -6.25 -29.61
CA LYS A 85 13.74 -6.61 -30.79
C LYS A 85 15.16 -7.05 -30.43
N ALA A 86 15.82 -6.32 -29.52
CA ALA A 86 17.15 -6.66 -29.04
C ALA A 86 17.16 -8.04 -28.35
N ILE A 87 16.20 -8.29 -27.44
CA ILE A 87 16.08 -9.59 -26.76
C ILE A 87 15.87 -10.71 -27.79
N LYS A 88 15.02 -10.50 -28.81
CA LYS A 88 14.80 -11.48 -29.89
C LYS A 88 16.09 -11.80 -30.64
N GLN A 89 16.87 -10.79 -31.00
CA GLN A 89 18.15 -11.00 -31.71
C GLN A 89 19.15 -11.79 -30.84
N LEU A 90 19.22 -11.49 -29.53
CA LEU A 90 20.09 -12.20 -28.60
C LEU A 90 19.65 -13.65 -28.41
N ALA A 91 18.35 -13.89 -28.25
CA ALA A 91 17.77 -15.24 -28.09
C ALA A 91 18.03 -16.16 -29.31
N GLN A 92 18.11 -15.58 -30.50
CA GLN A 92 18.34 -16.29 -31.76
C GLN A 92 19.83 -16.55 -32.07
N ARG A 93 20.77 -16.03 -31.27
CA ARG A 93 22.21 -16.25 -31.45
C ARG A 93 22.55 -17.74 -31.36
N LYS A 94 23.40 -18.22 -32.26
CA LYS A 94 23.86 -19.62 -32.28
C LYS A 94 24.72 -19.99 -31.07
N ASP A 95 25.45 -19.03 -30.50
CA ASP A 95 26.28 -19.23 -29.31
C ASP A 95 25.51 -19.17 -27.98
N VAL A 96 24.20 -18.83 -28.00
CA VAL A 96 23.30 -18.91 -26.84
C VAL A 96 22.73 -20.32 -26.72
N GLY A 97 22.98 -21.00 -25.59
CA GLY A 97 22.53 -22.38 -25.35
C GLY A 97 21.33 -22.51 -24.42
N GLU A 98 21.14 -21.54 -23.54
CA GLU A 98 20.01 -21.54 -22.59
C GLU A 98 19.67 -20.11 -22.16
N VAL A 99 18.49 -19.93 -21.58
CA VAL A 99 18.08 -18.69 -20.91
C VAL A 99 17.97 -18.91 -19.41
N VAL A 100 18.42 -17.93 -18.64
CA VAL A 100 18.16 -17.85 -17.20
C VAL A 100 17.22 -16.68 -16.97
N ILE A 101 16.01 -16.96 -16.51
CA ILE A 101 15.06 -15.96 -16.04
C ILE A 101 15.59 -15.39 -14.72
N ALA A 102 15.90 -14.10 -14.70
CA ALA A 102 16.41 -13.35 -13.57
C ALA A 102 15.55 -12.10 -13.29
N THR A 103 14.27 -12.18 -13.62
CA THR A 103 13.25 -11.20 -13.24
C THR A 103 12.92 -11.33 -11.75
N ASP A 104 12.18 -10.35 -11.19
CA ASP A 104 11.81 -10.35 -9.79
C ASP A 104 11.21 -11.70 -9.34
N ALA A 105 11.51 -12.12 -8.11
CA ALA A 105 11.17 -13.44 -7.59
C ALA A 105 9.69 -13.50 -7.14
N GLY A 106 8.76 -13.35 -8.08
CA GLY A 106 7.33 -13.31 -7.83
C GLY A 106 6.48 -13.64 -9.06
N ARG A 107 5.17 -13.65 -8.87
CA ARG A 107 4.19 -13.94 -9.93
C ARG A 107 4.36 -13.04 -11.16
N GLU A 108 4.52 -11.74 -10.94
CA GLU A 108 4.64 -10.77 -12.03
C GLU A 108 5.96 -10.92 -12.78
N GLY A 109 7.06 -11.21 -12.06
CA GLY A 109 8.35 -11.48 -12.71
C GLY A 109 8.31 -12.72 -13.61
N GLU A 110 7.59 -13.78 -13.21
CA GLU A 110 7.35 -14.93 -14.07
C GLU A 110 6.54 -14.54 -15.32
N LEU A 111 5.48 -13.75 -15.15
CA LEU A 111 4.64 -13.32 -16.27
C LEU A 111 5.43 -12.50 -17.29
N VAL A 112 6.21 -11.52 -16.83
CA VAL A 112 7.07 -10.69 -17.68
C VAL A 112 8.01 -11.56 -18.50
N ALA A 113 8.75 -12.46 -17.85
CA ALA A 113 9.74 -13.30 -18.51
C ALA A 113 9.10 -14.29 -19.49
N ARG A 114 8.04 -15.01 -19.07
CA ARG A 114 7.38 -16.03 -19.91
C ARG A 114 6.73 -15.43 -21.14
N TRP A 115 6.11 -14.26 -21.06
CA TRP A 115 5.57 -13.58 -22.22
C TRP A 115 6.66 -13.15 -23.21
N ILE A 116 7.83 -12.70 -22.71
CA ILE A 116 8.97 -12.37 -23.59
C ILE A 116 9.47 -13.61 -24.30
N LEU A 117 9.67 -14.73 -23.57
CA LEU A 117 10.15 -15.98 -24.16
C LEU A 117 9.16 -16.55 -25.19
N GLU A 118 7.86 -16.50 -24.92
CA GLU A 118 6.79 -16.86 -25.86
C GLU A 118 6.84 -16.00 -27.13
N TRP A 119 6.94 -14.68 -26.96
CA TRP A 119 6.98 -13.75 -28.09
C TRP A 119 8.20 -13.94 -28.99
N VAL A 120 9.38 -14.17 -28.41
CA VAL A 120 10.60 -14.41 -29.18
C VAL A 120 10.72 -15.84 -29.71
N ARG A 121 9.78 -16.73 -29.33
CA ARG A 121 9.74 -18.15 -29.69
C ARG A 121 11.03 -18.87 -29.27
N PHE A 122 11.40 -18.74 -27.99
CA PHE A 122 12.60 -19.37 -27.46
C PHE A 122 12.36 -20.86 -27.26
N ASP A 123 13.20 -21.70 -27.86
CA ASP A 123 13.04 -23.16 -27.93
C ASP A 123 14.14 -23.94 -27.20
N LYS A 124 15.03 -23.25 -26.50
CA LYS A 124 16.15 -23.85 -25.76
C LYS A 124 15.81 -23.97 -24.26
N PRO A 125 16.64 -24.70 -23.46
CA PRO A 125 16.41 -24.84 -22.03
C PRO A 125 16.26 -23.51 -21.29
N VAL A 126 15.33 -23.45 -20.35
CA VAL A 126 15.05 -22.28 -19.53
C VAL A 126 15.23 -22.63 -18.06
N LYS A 127 16.09 -21.87 -17.38
CA LYS A 127 16.34 -21.93 -15.95
C LYS A 127 15.83 -20.69 -15.24
N ARG A 128 15.69 -20.75 -13.93
CA ARG A 128 15.20 -19.66 -13.08
C ARG A 128 16.21 -19.36 -11.98
N LEU A 129 16.61 -18.11 -11.88
CA LEU A 129 17.30 -17.54 -10.75
C LEU A 129 16.27 -16.98 -9.75
N TRP A 130 16.23 -17.50 -8.54
CA TRP A 130 15.29 -17.10 -7.51
C TRP A 130 16.04 -16.45 -6.35
N ILE A 131 16.05 -15.13 -6.32
CA ILE A 131 16.73 -14.33 -5.28
C ILE A 131 15.89 -13.10 -4.92
N SER A 132 15.86 -12.74 -3.64
CA SER A 132 15.19 -11.55 -3.11
C SER A 132 16.19 -10.45 -2.69
N SER A 133 17.47 -10.67 -2.90
CA SER A 133 18.56 -9.75 -2.61
C SER A 133 19.51 -9.62 -3.81
N GLN A 134 20.02 -8.41 -4.05
CA GLN A 134 20.96 -8.10 -5.15
C GLN A 134 22.42 -8.05 -4.70
N THR A 135 22.74 -8.56 -3.51
CA THR A 135 24.13 -8.64 -3.06
C THR A 135 24.93 -9.61 -3.93
N SER A 136 26.21 -9.34 -4.12
CA SER A 136 27.09 -10.25 -4.89
C SER A 136 27.07 -11.68 -4.34
N LYS A 137 26.93 -11.84 -3.03
CA LYS A 137 26.81 -13.14 -2.36
C LYS A 137 25.52 -13.85 -2.78
N ALA A 138 24.35 -13.17 -2.66
CA ALA A 138 23.05 -13.74 -3.01
C ALA A 138 23.00 -14.13 -4.50
N ILE A 139 23.56 -13.31 -5.39
CA ILE A 139 23.64 -13.61 -6.81
C ILE A 139 24.47 -14.88 -7.06
N LYS A 140 25.67 -14.98 -6.50
CA LYS A 140 26.54 -16.17 -6.66
C LYS A 140 25.87 -17.46 -6.14
N GLU A 141 25.31 -17.41 -4.94
CA GLU A 141 24.59 -18.53 -4.34
C GLU A 141 23.35 -18.92 -5.14
N GLY A 142 22.61 -17.93 -5.68
CA GLY A 142 21.47 -18.15 -6.54
C GLY A 142 21.82 -18.84 -7.86
N PHE A 143 22.91 -18.41 -8.52
CA PHE A 143 23.39 -19.07 -9.73
C PHE A 143 23.88 -20.52 -9.46
N ALA A 144 24.40 -20.80 -8.29
CA ALA A 144 24.77 -22.18 -7.88
C ALA A 144 23.54 -23.08 -7.66
N LYS A 145 22.34 -22.51 -7.48
CA LYS A 145 21.09 -23.19 -7.17
C LYS A 145 19.99 -23.03 -8.24
N LEU A 146 20.38 -22.73 -9.48
CA LEU A 146 19.41 -22.55 -10.57
C LEU A 146 18.48 -23.76 -10.71
N GLN A 147 17.19 -23.49 -10.76
CA GLN A 147 16.14 -24.48 -10.97
C GLN A 147 15.66 -24.47 -12.43
N SER A 148 15.05 -25.55 -12.87
CA SER A 148 14.29 -25.54 -14.12
C SER A 148 13.12 -24.57 -14.01
N ALA A 149 12.87 -23.77 -15.04
CA ALA A 149 11.72 -22.86 -15.07
C ALA A 149 10.37 -23.59 -14.88
N LYS A 150 10.29 -24.89 -15.18
CA LYS A 150 9.08 -25.71 -14.98
C LYS A 150 8.62 -25.76 -13.51
N HIS A 151 9.52 -25.62 -12.53
CA HIS A 151 9.14 -25.55 -11.13
C HIS A 151 8.24 -24.37 -10.80
N TYR A 152 8.24 -23.35 -11.65
CA TYR A 152 7.50 -22.08 -11.46
C TYR A 152 6.29 -21.95 -12.39
N ASP A 153 5.90 -23.04 -13.09
CA ASP A 153 4.77 -23.02 -14.03
C ASP A 153 3.45 -22.61 -13.35
N ASN A 154 3.18 -23.14 -12.15
CA ASN A 154 1.98 -22.78 -11.40
C ASN A 154 1.95 -21.29 -11.00
N LEU A 155 3.11 -20.73 -10.69
CA LEU A 155 3.24 -19.31 -10.38
C LEU A 155 2.93 -18.44 -11.61
N TYR A 156 3.45 -18.85 -12.78
CA TYR A 156 3.12 -18.24 -14.07
C TYR A 156 1.62 -18.35 -14.39
N TYR A 157 1.03 -19.54 -14.23
CA TYR A 157 -0.41 -19.73 -14.49
C TYR A 157 -1.28 -18.89 -13.56
N SER A 158 -0.89 -18.72 -12.31
CA SER A 158 -1.56 -17.81 -11.39
C SER A 158 -1.56 -16.36 -11.89
N ALA A 159 -0.39 -15.84 -12.32
CA ALA A 159 -0.28 -14.48 -12.84
C ALA A 159 -1.05 -14.30 -14.15
N LEU A 160 -0.97 -15.27 -15.06
CA LEU A 160 -1.71 -15.27 -16.32
C LEU A 160 -3.22 -15.31 -16.11
N ALA A 161 -3.70 -16.16 -15.19
CA ALA A 161 -5.11 -16.26 -14.85
C ALA A 161 -5.63 -14.94 -14.28
N ARG A 162 -4.86 -14.29 -13.40
CA ARG A 162 -5.18 -12.95 -12.88
C ARG A 162 -5.31 -11.91 -14.00
N ALA A 163 -4.32 -11.84 -14.90
CA ALA A 163 -4.34 -10.88 -15.99
C ALA A 163 -5.55 -11.08 -16.91
N LYS A 164 -5.89 -12.33 -17.26
CA LYS A 164 -7.06 -12.67 -18.08
C LYS A 164 -8.38 -12.37 -17.36
N ALA A 165 -8.47 -12.67 -16.07
CA ALA A 165 -9.67 -12.39 -15.26
C ALA A 165 -9.94 -10.88 -15.15
N ASP A 166 -8.90 -10.08 -14.88
CA ASP A 166 -9.01 -8.61 -14.83
C ASP A 166 -9.39 -8.03 -16.22
N TRP A 167 -8.90 -8.61 -17.30
CA TRP A 167 -9.29 -8.25 -18.68
C TRP A 167 -10.78 -8.56 -18.93
N LEU A 168 -11.22 -9.79 -18.63
CA LEU A 168 -12.60 -10.23 -18.86
C LEU A 168 -13.61 -9.37 -18.08
N VAL A 169 -13.47 -9.29 -16.77
CA VAL A 169 -14.42 -8.56 -15.93
C VAL A 169 -14.32 -7.05 -16.15
N GLY A 170 -13.11 -6.51 -16.11
CA GLY A 170 -12.90 -5.06 -16.16
C GLY A 170 -13.39 -4.44 -17.47
N LEU A 171 -13.08 -5.03 -18.63
CA LEU A 171 -13.49 -4.49 -19.92
C LEU A 171 -14.98 -4.69 -20.19
N ASN A 172 -15.52 -5.86 -19.90
CA ASN A 172 -16.95 -6.15 -20.14
C ASN A 172 -17.87 -5.31 -19.27
N VAL A 173 -17.59 -5.22 -17.97
CA VAL A 173 -18.42 -4.42 -17.05
C VAL A 173 -18.32 -2.93 -17.38
N THR A 174 -17.10 -2.42 -17.61
CA THR A 174 -16.89 -1.01 -17.99
C THR A 174 -17.65 -0.66 -19.27
N ARG A 175 -17.53 -1.48 -20.32
CA ARG A 175 -18.24 -1.21 -21.59
C ARG A 175 -19.75 -1.31 -21.44
N ALA A 176 -20.26 -2.32 -20.73
CA ALA A 176 -21.68 -2.49 -20.51
C ALA A 176 -22.31 -1.29 -19.76
N LEU A 177 -21.68 -0.82 -18.69
CA LEU A 177 -22.12 0.36 -17.95
C LEU A 177 -22.05 1.62 -18.82
N THR A 178 -20.92 1.83 -19.50
CA THR A 178 -20.69 3.01 -20.34
C THR A 178 -21.70 3.11 -21.49
N VAL A 179 -21.97 2.00 -22.18
CA VAL A 179 -22.93 1.97 -23.28
C VAL A 179 -24.36 2.16 -22.79
N LYS A 180 -24.73 1.48 -21.70
CA LYS A 180 -26.11 1.55 -21.16
C LYS A 180 -26.48 2.93 -20.68
N TYR A 181 -25.55 3.58 -19.95
CA TYR A 181 -25.84 4.86 -19.29
C TYR A 181 -25.23 6.07 -20.00
N GLN A 182 -24.56 5.86 -21.15
CA GLN A 182 -23.95 6.90 -21.97
C GLN A 182 -23.02 7.85 -21.19
N ASP A 183 -22.32 7.28 -20.20
CA ASP A 183 -21.31 7.97 -19.39
C ASP A 183 -20.10 7.04 -19.18
N ASN A 184 -18.89 7.60 -19.13
CA ASN A 184 -17.66 6.82 -18.95
C ASN A 184 -17.58 6.27 -17.51
N LEU A 185 -18.20 5.12 -17.29
CA LEU A 185 -18.31 4.44 -16.00
C LEU A 185 -17.31 3.28 -15.91
N SER A 186 -16.07 3.59 -15.57
CA SER A 186 -15.01 2.57 -15.40
C SER A 186 -15.19 1.81 -14.10
N ALA A 187 -15.41 0.50 -14.17
CA ALA A 187 -15.54 -0.39 -13.02
C ALA A 187 -14.54 -1.54 -13.07
N GLY A 188 -14.22 -2.12 -11.91
CA GLY A 188 -13.33 -3.25 -11.81
C GLY A 188 -13.17 -3.73 -10.37
N ARG A 189 -12.73 -4.99 -10.20
CA ARG A 189 -12.69 -5.66 -8.89
C ARG A 189 -11.82 -4.99 -7.81
N VAL A 190 -10.88 -4.13 -8.19
CA VAL A 190 -10.03 -3.41 -7.22
C VAL A 190 -10.43 -1.95 -7.11
N GLN A 191 -10.60 -1.26 -8.24
CA GLN A 191 -10.91 0.18 -8.22
C GLN A 191 -12.30 0.48 -7.64
N THR A 192 -13.31 -0.34 -7.95
CA THR A 192 -14.68 -0.11 -7.45
C THR A 192 -14.79 -0.30 -5.93
N PRO A 193 -14.30 -1.39 -5.31
CA PRO A 193 -14.31 -1.50 -3.86
C PRO A 193 -13.40 -0.46 -3.18
N THR A 194 -12.31 -0.03 -3.82
CA THR A 194 -11.51 1.09 -3.29
C THR A 194 -12.32 2.38 -3.20
N LEU A 195 -13.11 2.70 -4.23
CA LEU A 195 -14.03 3.83 -4.23
C LEU A 195 -15.11 3.67 -3.15
N ALA A 196 -15.65 2.45 -3.00
CA ALA A 196 -16.67 2.12 -2.01
C ALA A 196 -16.18 2.28 -0.56
N LEU A 197 -14.90 2.02 -0.28
CA LEU A 197 -14.32 2.28 1.05
C LEU A 197 -14.38 3.77 1.41
N VAL A 198 -14.14 4.66 0.45
CA VAL A 198 -14.26 6.12 0.67
C VAL A 198 -15.73 6.48 0.90
N ARG A 199 -16.65 5.96 0.06
CA ARG A 199 -18.09 6.23 0.20
C ARG A 199 -18.65 5.73 1.53
N SER A 200 -18.26 4.55 1.97
CA SER A 200 -18.67 4.00 3.27
C SER A 200 -18.27 4.92 4.43
N GLN A 201 -17.06 5.48 4.38
CA GLN A 201 -16.61 6.43 5.39
C GLN A 201 -17.42 7.73 5.36
N GLU A 202 -17.73 8.26 4.16
CA GLU A 202 -18.57 9.44 4.00
C GLU A 202 -19.98 9.19 4.58
N MET A 203 -20.58 8.04 4.28
CA MET A 203 -21.91 7.69 4.80
C MET A 203 -21.93 7.62 6.33
N GLN A 204 -20.87 7.08 6.94
CA GLN A 204 -20.73 7.07 8.41
C GLN A 204 -20.65 8.49 8.97
N ILE A 205 -19.97 9.42 8.28
CA ILE A 205 -19.88 10.83 8.68
C ILE A 205 -21.22 11.53 8.46
N GLU A 206 -21.86 11.33 7.32
CA GLU A 206 -23.16 11.94 6.97
C GLU A 206 -24.29 11.52 7.92
N SER A 207 -24.27 10.24 8.33
CA SER A 207 -25.26 9.68 9.26
C SER A 207 -24.96 9.94 10.73
N PHE A 208 -23.75 10.39 11.04
CA PHE A 208 -23.33 10.61 12.43
C PHE A 208 -24.15 11.71 13.07
N ARG A 209 -24.60 11.44 14.31
CA ARG A 209 -25.29 12.42 15.16
C ARG A 209 -24.52 12.54 16.45
N PRO A 210 -23.97 13.74 16.75
CA PRO A 210 -23.26 13.97 17.99
C PRO A 210 -24.15 13.69 19.20
N GLN A 211 -23.62 12.93 20.14
CA GLN A 211 -24.28 12.68 21.42
C GLN A 211 -23.51 13.38 22.52
N THR A 212 -24.24 14.05 23.40
CA THR A 212 -23.66 14.64 24.62
C THR A 212 -23.41 13.55 25.64
N TYR A 213 -22.30 13.63 26.33
CA TYR A 213 -22.00 12.82 27.50
C TYR A 213 -21.17 13.63 28.50
N HIS A 214 -21.12 13.18 29.75
CA HIS A 214 -20.40 13.84 30.81
C HIS A 214 -19.26 12.97 31.32
N VAL A 215 -18.09 13.57 31.52
CA VAL A 215 -16.90 12.92 32.03
C VAL A 215 -16.61 13.42 33.43
N ILE A 216 -16.51 12.50 34.38
CA ILE A 216 -16.08 12.81 35.74
C ILE A 216 -14.57 12.59 35.81
N THR A 217 -13.85 13.62 36.21
CA THR A 217 -12.40 13.59 36.40
C THR A 217 -12.08 13.82 37.87
N LEU A 218 -11.28 12.93 38.47
CA LEU A 218 -10.68 13.09 39.78
C LEU A 218 -9.38 13.87 39.64
N ASN A 219 -9.21 14.92 40.44
CA ASN A 219 -7.99 15.71 40.49
C ASN A 219 -7.26 15.40 41.80
N VAL A 220 -5.94 15.16 41.73
CA VAL A 220 -5.07 14.91 42.88
C VAL A 220 -3.77 15.67 42.64
N GLY A 221 -3.62 16.83 43.26
CA GLY A 221 -2.53 17.74 42.91
C GLY A 221 -2.59 18.12 41.43
N ASP A 222 -1.50 17.87 40.71
CA ASP A 222 -1.39 18.07 39.27
C ASP A 222 -1.87 16.86 38.42
N ALA A 223 -2.08 15.69 39.05
CA ALA A 223 -2.55 14.48 38.42
C ALA A 223 -4.06 14.48 38.20
N LYS A 224 -4.49 13.96 37.06
CA LYS A 224 -5.91 13.84 36.65
C LYS A 224 -6.21 12.44 36.15
N ALA A 225 -7.34 11.89 36.56
CA ALA A 225 -7.82 10.62 36.04
C ALA A 225 -9.32 10.68 35.76
N ARG A 226 -9.74 10.13 34.62
CA ARG A 226 -11.17 9.98 34.32
C ARG A 226 -11.75 8.77 35.02
N LEU A 227 -13.02 8.88 35.38
CA LEU A 227 -13.79 7.76 35.91
C LEU A 227 -13.73 6.58 34.91
N GLN A 228 -13.36 5.39 35.41
CA GLN A 228 -13.36 4.18 34.63
C GLN A 228 -14.79 3.66 34.40
N GLN A 229 -15.26 3.64 33.21
CA GLN A 229 -16.57 3.13 32.84
C GLN A 229 -16.45 2.06 31.75
N LYS A 230 -17.36 1.06 31.73
CA LYS A 230 -17.44 0.06 30.66
C LYS A 230 -17.81 0.71 29.33
N ASN A 231 -18.70 1.70 29.36
CA ASN A 231 -19.04 2.54 28.23
C ASN A 231 -18.67 3.99 28.56
N PRO A 232 -17.68 4.60 27.90
CA PRO A 232 -17.26 5.98 28.17
C PRO A 232 -18.36 7.03 27.93
N TYR A 233 -19.42 6.67 27.19
CA TYR A 233 -20.57 7.55 26.87
C TYR A 233 -21.80 7.27 27.76
N GLN A 234 -21.64 6.60 28.90
CA GLN A 234 -22.74 6.16 29.76
C GLN A 234 -23.49 7.32 30.41
N LEU A 235 -22.77 8.35 30.89
CA LEU A 235 -23.36 9.49 31.56
C LEU A 235 -23.87 10.52 30.54
N LYS A 236 -25.12 10.33 30.09
CA LYS A 236 -25.74 11.21 29.10
C LYS A 236 -26.25 12.51 29.71
N GLU A 237 -26.81 12.44 30.91
CA GLU A 237 -27.37 13.57 31.62
C GLU A 237 -26.39 14.09 32.67
N ARG A 238 -26.37 15.40 32.86
CA ARG A 238 -25.52 16.05 33.85
C ARG A 238 -25.94 15.69 35.29
N SER A 239 -27.23 15.54 35.49
CA SER A 239 -27.81 15.11 36.78
C SER A 239 -27.28 13.77 37.27
N ASP A 240 -27.07 12.82 36.35
CA ASP A 240 -26.54 11.49 36.67
C ASP A 240 -25.08 11.59 37.12
N ALA A 241 -24.29 12.43 36.44
CA ALA A 241 -22.91 12.68 36.81
C ALA A 241 -22.81 13.42 38.16
N GLU A 242 -23.70 14.39 38.43
CA GLU A 242 -23.76 15.12 39.68
C GLU A 242 -24.21 14.21 40.83
N ALA A 243 -25.18 13.33 40.63
CA ALA A 243 -25.60 12.35 41.59
C ALA A 243 -24.46 11.37 41.97
N LEU A 244 -23.74 10.89 40.97
CA LEU A 244 -22.59 10.00 41.19
C LEU A 244 -21.44 10.71 41.92
N VAL A 245 -21.14 11.94 41.57
CA VAL A 245 -20.14 12.77 42.29
C VAL A 245 -20.57 13.00 43.72
N LYS A 246 -21.86 13.33 43.99
CA LYS A 246 -22.39 13.50 45.32
C LYS A 246 -22.24 12.22 46.18
N GLN A 247 -22.52 11.06 45.60
CA GLN A 247 -22.32 9.78 46.24
C GLN A 247 -20.85 9.52 46.58
N MET A 248 -19.94 9.70 45.63
CA MET A 248 -18.50 9.51 45.81
C MET A 248 -17.91 10.50 46.81
N SER A 249 -18.46 11.72 46.91
CA SER A 249 -17.96 12.77 47.81
C SER A 249 -18.33 12.56 49.28
N GLN A 250 -19.17 11.57 49.58
CA GLN A 250 -19.55 11.24 50.96
C GLN A 250 -18.40 10.58 51.76
N GLN A 251 -17.38 10.10 51.09
CA GLN A 251 -16.23 9.43 51.69
C GLN A 251 -14.95 9.76 50.92
N ASN A 252 -13.82 9.62 51.58
CA ASN A 252 -12.53 9.70 50.94
C ASN A 252 -12.29 8.42 50.12
N GLY A 253 -11.64 8.60 48.98
CA GLY A 253 -11.14 7.50 48.18
C GLY A 253 -9.91 6.84 48.82
N ARG A 254 -9.59 5.66 48.35
CA ARG A 254 -8.38 4.92 48.76
C ARG A 254 -7.58 4.48 47.55
N VAL A 255 -6.27 4.53 47.66
CA VAL A 255 -5.36 3.90 46.71
C VAL A 255 -5.43 2.38 46.92
N THR A 256 -6.17 1.70 46.04
CA THR A 256 -6.42 0.25 46.17
C THR A 256 -5.35 -0.60 45.51
N ALA A 257 -4.76 -0.10 44.41
CA ALA A 257 -3.69 -0.80 43.72
C ALA A 257 -2.64 0.17 43.15
N ILE A 258 -1.40 -0.26 43.20
CA ILE A 258 -0.27 0.35 42.47
C ILE A 258 0.41 -0.79 41.72
N GLU A 259 0.37 -0.71 40.40
CA GLU A 259 0.99 -1.67 39.51
C GLU A 259 2.15 -0.98 38.77
N GLU A 260 3.33 -1.59 38.81
CA GLU A 260 4.50 -1.10 38.09
C GLU A 260 4.97 -2.14 37.09
N LYS A 261 5.22 -1.69 35.89
CA LYS A 261 5.68 -2.56 34.81
C LYS A 261 6.69 -1.84 33.92
N VAL A 262 7.82 -2.47 33.71
CA VAL A 262 8.75 -2.02 32.68
C VAL A 262 8.27 -2.48 31.31
N LYS A 263 8.01 -1.53 30.42
CA LYS A 263 7.71 -1.78 29.00
C LYS A 263 8.94 -1.50 28.17
N THR A 264 9.28 -2.48 27.34
CA THR A 264 10.35 -2.36 26.35
C THR A 264 9.72 -2.31 24.96
N GLU A 265 10.00 -1.25 24.22
CA GLU A 265 9.52 -1.05 22.86
C GLU A 265 10.71 -1.13 21.89
N SER A 266 10.68 -2.14 21.02
CA SER A 266 11.66 -2.25 19.94
C SER A 266 11.48 -1.12 18.92
N ALA A 267 12.55 -0.75 18.21
CA ALA A 267 12.47 0.19 17.11
C ALA A 267 11.48 -0.31 16.03
N PRO A 268 10.77 0.58 15.35
CA PRO A 268 9.95 0.17 14.22
C PRO A 268 10.80 -0.46 13.12
N LEU A 269 10.23 -1.43 12.41
CA LEU A 269 10.89 -2.05 11.26
C LEU A 269 11.10 -1.02 10.13
N PRO A 270 12.05 -1.26 9.21
CA PRO A 270 12.22 -0.44 8.02
C PRO A 270 10.91 -0.29 7.23
N TYR A 271 10.86 0.69 6.34
CA TYR A 271 9.70 0.92 5.52
C TYR A 271 9.50 -0.17 4.45
N ASP A 272 8.24 -0.56 4.25
CA ASP A 272 7.72 -0.96 2.95
C ASP A 272 7.18 0.27 2.20
N LEU A 273 6.72 0.07 0.96
CA LEU A 273 6.20 1.19 0.17
C LEU A 273 4.93 1.79 0.77
N THR A 274 4.00 0.96 1.26
CA THR A 274 2.72 1.43 1.81
C THR A 274 2.95 2.29 3.04
N GLU A 275 3.83 1.87 3.93
CA GLU A 275 4.09 2.61 5.17
C GLU A 275 4.77 3.96 4.93
N ILE A 276 5.77 4.02 4.03
CA ILE A 276 6.39 5.31 3.70
C ILE A 276 5.41 6.26 3.01
N GLN A 277 4.52 5.75 2.13
CA GLN A 277 3.46 6.56 1.52
C GLN A 277 2.49 7.11 2.57
N ARG A 278 2.10 6.30 3.55
CA ARG A 278 1.20 6.71 4.66
C ARG A 278 1.84 7.79 5.52
N GLU A 279 3.08 7.58 5.91
CA GLU A 279 3.79 8.52 6.79
C GLU A 279 4.15 9.82 6.06
N ALA A 280 4.54 9.77 4.78
CA ALA A 280 4.78 10.96 3.95
C ALA A 280 3.49 11.77 3.70
N ASN A 281 2.35 11.09 3.54
CA ASN A 281 1.05 11.75 3.46
C ASN A 281 0.71 12.46 4.77
N GLN A 282 0.93 11.81 5.92
CA GLN A 282 0.67 12.39 7.23
C GLN A 282 1.57 13.58 7.54
N ARG A 283 2.88 13.48 7.23
CA ARG A 283 3.87 14.53 7.59
C ARG A 283 3.89 15.71 6.63
N TYR A 284 3.72 15.43 5.33
CA TYR A 284 3.95 16.42 4.26
C TYR A 284 2.77 16.60 3.32
N GLY A 285 1.67 15.89 3.50
CA GLY A 285 0.53 15.92 2.59
C GLY A 285 0.83 15.35 1.20
N PHE A 286 1.90 14.56 1.05
CA PHE A 286 2.26 13.99 -0.24
C PHE A 286 1.25 12.93 -0.66
N SER A 287 0.83 12.95 -1.93
CA SER A 287 0.04 11.86 -2.49
C SER A 287 0.84 10.57 -2.56
N ALA A 288 0.16 9.44 -2.57
CA ALA A 288 0.77 8.13 -2.73
C ALA A 288 1.64 8.05 -3.99
N LYS A 289 1.15 8.62 -5.09
CA LYS A 289 1.88 8.68 -6.37
C LYS A 289 3.12 9.57 -6.29
N LYS A 290 3.00 10.76 -5.68
CA LYS A 290 4.15 11.66 -5.49
C LYS A 290 5.23 10.97 -4.67
N THR A 291 4.88 10.33 -3.56
CA THR A 291 5.83 9.59 -2.72
C THR A 291 6.51 8.47 -3.50
N LEU A 292 5.76 7.67 -4.25
CA LEU A 292 6.33 6.61 -5.11
C LEU A 292 7.31 7.20 -6.12
N SER A 293 6.96 8.30 -6.80
CA SER A 293 7.83 8.96 -7.79
C SER A 293 9.13 9.46 -7.16
N LEU A 294 9.07 10.01 -5.95
CA LEU A 294 10.25 10.49 -5.22
C LEU A 294 11.16 9.33 -4.82
N VAL A 295 10.61 8.25 -4.23
CA VAL A 295 11.41 7.07 -3.88
C VAL A 295 12.00 6.42 -5.12
N GLN A 296 11.24 6.38 -6.22
CA GLN A 296 11.73 5.84 -7.50
C GLN A 296 12.88 6.69 -8.08
N SER A 297 12.83 8.01 -7.97
CA SER A 297 13.95 8.89 -8.35
C SER A 297 15.18 8.64 -7.48
N LEU A 298 15.01 8.50 -6.16
CA LEU A 298 16.10 8.16 -5.24
C LEU A 298 16.74 6.80 -5.59
N TYR A 299 15.95 5.86 -6.06
CA TYR A 299 16.41 4.54 -6.50
C TYR A 299 17.05 4.56 -7.90
N GLU A 300 16.38 5.12 -8.90
CA GLU A 300 16.79 5.00 -10.31
C GLU A 300 17.85 6.04 -10.70
N THR A 301 17.69 7.28 -10.26
CA THR A 301 18.55 8.40 -10.63
C THR A 301 19.72 8.53 -9.66
N HIS A 302 19.42 8.61 -8.36
CA HIS A 302 20.42 8.87 -7.33
C HIS A 302 21.11 7.61 -6.81
N LYS A 303 20.49 6.43 -6.94
CA LYS A 303 21.03 5.12 -6.51
C LYS A 303 21.30 5.01 -5.00
N ILE A 304 20.63 5.82 -4.18
CA ILE A 304 20.89 5.93 -2.74
C ILE A 304 19.88 5.19 -1.86
N VAL A 305 18.85 4.59 -2.45
CA VAL A 305 17.90 3.71 -1.76
C VAL A 305 17.73 2.39 -2.51
N THR A 306 17.26 1.36 -1.82
CA THR A 306 16.94 0.06 -2.41
C THR A 306 15.64 0.12 -3.20
N TYR A 307 15.24 -0.99 -3.84
CA TYR A 307 14.06 -1.04 -4.70
C TYR A 307 12.79 -0.62 -3.95
N PRO A 308 12.01 0.35 -4.46
CA PRO A 308 10.94 0.98 -3.70
C PRO A 308 9.65 0.17 -3.60
N ARG A 309 9.35 -0.70 -4.59
CA ARG A 309 8.05 -1.39 -4.67
C ARG A 309 8.09 -2.71 -3.89
N THR A 310 8.27 -2.61 -2.60
CA THR A 310 8.31 -3.75 -1.67
C THR A 310 7.16 -3.70 -0.68
N ASP A 311 6.65 -4.85 -0.31
CA ASP A 311 5.69 -5.07 0.78
C ASP A 311 6.34 -5.65 2.03
N SER A 312 7.64 -5.94 1.98
CA SER A 312 8.38 -6.47 3.12
C SER A 312 9.00 -5.35 3.97
N LYS A 313 8.94 -5.54 5.28
CA LYS A 313 9.64 -4.73 6.29
C LYS A 313 10.86 -5.44 6.85
N TYR A 314 11.23 -6.58 6.25
CA TYR A 314 12.31 -7.45 6.72
C TYR A 314 13.47 -7.46 5.73
N LEU A 315 14.61 -7.91 6.23
CA LEU A 315 15.88 -8.03 5.51
C LEU A 315 16.27 -9.49 5.42
N THR A 316 17.02 -9.84 4.38
CA THR A 316 17.61 -11.17 4.26
C THR A 316 18.88 -11.28 5.13
N ASN A 317 19.21 -12.49 5.58
CA ASN A 317 20.35 -12.70 6.48
C ASN A 317 21.70 -12.36 5.84
N ASP A 318 21.86 -12.49 4.52
CA ASP A 318 23.08 -12.10 3.79
C ASP A 318 23.36 -10.59 3.85
N MET A 319 22.32 -9.77 4.04
CA MET A 319 22.45 -8.32 4.15
C MET A 319 23.16 -7.86 5.43
N LYS A 320 23.26 -8.70 6.46
CA LYS A 320 24.02 -8.38 7.69
C LYS A 320 25.42 -7.87 7.38
N ALA A 321 26.08 -8.45 6.39
CA ALA A 321 27.43 -8.07 5.98
C ALA A 321 27.53 -6.65 5.40
N THR A 322 26.44 -6.12 4.82
CA THR A 322 26.40 -4.81 4.17
C THR A 322 26.00 -3.66 5.11
N MET A 323 25.52 -3.96 6.32
CA MET A 323 24.94 -2.95 7.21
C MET A 323 25.96 -1.88 7.62
N LYS A 324 27.20 -2.27 7.87
CA LYS A 324 28.28 -1.34 8.25
C LYS A 324 28.59 -0.35 7.12
N GLU A 325 28.65 -0.81 5.86
CA GLU A 325 28.91 0.05 4.70
C GLU A 325 27.74 1.02 4.45
N ARG A 326 26.49 0.55 4.60
CA ARG A 326 25.30 1.40 4.53
C ARG A 326 25.29 2.47 5.63
N LEU A 327 25.71 2.09 6.84
CA LEU A 327 25.85 3.02 7.95
C LEU A 327 26.92 4.09 7.68
N GLN A 328 28.06 3.70 7.07
CA GLN A 328 29.10 4.63 6.63
C GLN A 328 28.61 5.59 5.55
N ALA A 329 27.77 5.11 4.62
CA ALA A 329 27.23 5.94 3.55
C ALA A 329 26.30 7.06 4.05
N VAL A 330 25.70 6.90 5.23
CA VAL A 330 24.83 7.89 5.87
C VAL A 330 25.48 8.63 7.05
N ALA A 331 26.81 8.56 7.16
CA ALA A 331 27.54 9.09 8.32
C ALA A 331 27.38 10.61 8.53
N ASP A 332 27.13 11.36 7.46
CA ASP A 332 26.94 12.81 7.55
C ASP A 332 25.53 13.21 7.99
N PHE A 333 24.65 12.23 8.08
CA PHE A 333 23.23 12.47 8.31
C PHE A 333 22.89 12.70 9.79
N SER A 334 23.60 12.04 10.68
CA SER A 334 23.41 12.16 12.12
C SER A 334 24.72 11.94 12.86
N PRO A 335 25.02 12.76 13.88
CA PRO A 335 26.20 12.56 14.75
C PRO A 335 26.23 11.19 15.44
N GLU A 336 25.08 10.59 15.69
CA GLU A 336 24.93 9.28 16.35
C GLU A 336 25.57 8.15 15.56
N VAL A 337 25.65 8.29 14.23
CA VAL A 337 26.26 7.28 13.34
C VAL A 337 27.71 7.00 13.73
N LYS A 338 28.45 8.01 14.16
CA LYS A 338 29.85 7.84 14.65
C LYS A 338 29.88 6.91 15.86
N GLY A 339 28.92 7.02 16.76
CA GLY A 339 28.77 6.14 17.91
C GLY A 339 28.46 4.70 17.51
N TYR A 340 27.52 4.51 16.59
CA TYR A 340 27.18 3.19 16.08
C TYR A 340 28.36 2.52 15.37
N LEU A 341 29.13 3.26 14.58
CA LEU A 341 30.31 2.75 13.90
C LEU A 341 31.44 2.36 14.88
N LYS A 342 31.65 3.13 15.96
CA LYS A 342 32.61 2.79 17.03
C LYS A 342 32.22 1.47 17.72
N ASN A 343 30.94 1.19 17.83
CA ASN A 343 30.39 -0.06 18.39
C ASN A 343 30.33 -1.20 17.35
N GLY A 344 31.10 -1.11 16.26
CA GLY A 344 31.19 -2.14 15.22
C GLY A 344 30.15 -2.07 14.13
N GLY A 345 29.18 -1.15 14.18
CA GLY A 345 28.12 -0.98 13.17
C GLY A 345 27.15 -2.14 13.10
N GLN A 346 26.93 -2.82 14.22
CA GLN A 346 26.01 -3.96 14.28
C GLN A 346 24.58 -3.50 14.55
N VAL A 347 23.62 -4.08 13.82
CA VAL A 347 22.19 -3.88 14.06
C VAL A 347 21.81 -4.46 15.42
N VAL A 348 21.18 -3.66 16.28
CA VAL A 348 20.69 -4.10 17.60
C VAL A 348 19.39 -4.91 17.44
N GLN A 349 18.49 -4.48 16.55
CA GLN A 349 17.23 -5.15 16.29
C GLN A 349 17.39 -6.34 15.34
N GLN A 350 17.98 -7.42 15.83
CA GLN A 350 18.27 -8.61 15.02
C GLN A 350 17.04 -9.29 14.40
N ALA A 351 15.84 -9.11 14.99
CA ALA A 351 14.59 -9.65 14.47
C ALA A 351 14.19 -9.10 13.09
N VAL A 352 14.84 -8.02 12.62
CA VAL A 352 14.65 -7.48 11.27
C VAL A 352 15.13 -8.45 10.18
N PHE A 353 16.11 -9.32 10.49
CA PHE A 353 16.65 -10.30 9.55
C PHE A 353 15.80 -11.57 9.58
N ASN A 354 14.97 -11.73 8.57
CA ASN A 354 14.05 -12.88 8.47
C ASN A 354 13.75 -13.22 7.01
N ASP A 355 14.49 -14.18 6.45
CA ASP A 355 14.34 -14.61 5.05
C ASP A 355 12.92 -15.09 4.71
N LYS A 356 12.21 -15.68 5.68
CA LYS A 356 10.84 -16.20 5.46
C LYS A 356 9.79 -15.08 5.32
N LYS A 357 10.10 -13.88 5.80
CA LYS A 357 9.22 -12.70 5.74
C LYS A 357 9.63 -11.69 4.68
N VAL A 358 10.69 -11.97 3.94
CA VAL A 358 11.05 -11.25 2.73
C VAL A 358 10.30 -11.91 1.58
N THR A 359 9.54 -11.11 0.85
CA THR A 359 8.79 -11.52 -0.35
C THR A 359 9.68 -11.41 -1.59
N ASP A 360 9.20 -10.80 -2.66
CA ASP A 360 9.97 -10.55 -3.88
C ASP A 360 11.18 -9.62 -3.62
N HIS A 361 11.03 -8.70 -2.67
CA HIS A 361 12.03 -7.72 -2.28
C HIS A 361 12.10 -7.56 -0.77
N HIS A 362 13.29 -7.20 -0.27
CA HIS A 362 13.47 -6.79 1.13
C HIS A 362 12.98 -5.35 1.37
N ALA A 363 12.96 -4.93 2.64
CA ALA A 363 12.56 -3.60 3.05
C ALA A 363 13.37 -2.48 2.39
N LEU A 364 12.79 -1.29 2.36
CA LEU A 364 13.41 -0.07 1.83
C LEU A 364 14.48 0.45 2.78
N LEU A 365 15.72 0.56 2.27
CA LEU A 365 16.91 0.99 3.00
C LEU A 365 17.74 1.98 2.18
N PRO A 366 18.63 2.77 2.82
CA PRO A 366 19.73 3.42 2.10
C PRO A 366 20.68 2.35 1.53
N THR A 367 21.30 2.66 0.40
CA THR A 367 22.37 1.84 -0.20
C THR A 367 23.72 2.15 0.43
N GLU A 368 24.77 1.45 -0.02
CA GLU A 368 26.16 1.72 0.33
C GLU A 368 26.70 3.00 -0.34
N GLN A 369 25.91 3.61 -1.22
CA GLN A 369 26.30 4.83 -1.92
C GLN A 369 25.98 6.07 -1.08
N ARG A 370 27.00 6.92 -0.87
CA ARG A 370 26.85 8.22 -0.20
C ARG A 370 25.97 9.16 -1.04
N ALA A 371 24.97 9.76 -0.40
CA ALA A 371 24.10 10.71 -1.06
C ALA A 371 24.82 12.05 -1.33
N ARG A 372 24.63 12.57 -2.54
CA ARG A 372 24.97 13.96 -2.86
C ARG A 372 23.77 14.84 -2.56
N TYR A 373 23.66 15.28 -1.31
CA TYR A 373 22.46 15.92 -0.77
C TYR A 373 22.09 17.20 -1.53
N GLU A 374 23.10 17.92 -2.02
CA GLU A 374 22.94 19.13 -2.83
C GLU A 374 22.29 18.90 -4.21
N LYS A 375 22.26 17.64 -4.66
CA LYS A 375 21.60 17.26 -5.93
C LYS A 375 20.16 16.78 -5.77
N LEU A 376 19.71 16.64 -4.53
CA LEU A 376 18.35 16.23 -4.22
C LEU A 376 17.43 17.44 -4.15
N THR A 377 16.25 17.33 -4.71
CA THR A 377 15.17 18.29 -4.48
C THR A 377 14.76 18.28 -3.01
N THR A 378 14.14 19.34 -2.51
CA THR A 378 13.65 19.42 -1.13
C THR A 378 12.74 18.24 -0.76
N ASP A 379 11.89 17.82 -1.68
CA ASP A 379 10.96 16.69 -1.44
C ASP A 379 11.69 15.34 -1.44
N GLU A 380 12.69 15.15 -2.29
CA GLU A 380 13.57 13.97 -2.26
C GLU A 380 14.38 13.92 -0.96
N GLN A 381 14.89 15.06 -0.49
CA GLN A 381 15.57 15.16 0.80
C GLN A 381 14.67 14.71 1.95
N ARG A 382 13.42 15.17 1.99
CA ARG A 382 12.43 14.77 3.00
C ARG A 382 12.20 13.26 3.02
N ILE A 383 11.99 12.66 1.86
CA ILE A 383 11.77 11.22 1.74
C ILE A 383 13.03 10.42 2.11
N TYR A 384 14.20 10.86 1.62
CA TYR A 384 15.47 10.21 1.97
C TYR A 384 15.72 10.30 3.48
N GLN A 385 15.43 11.42 4.11
CA GLN A 385 15.50 11.62 5.55
C GLN A 385 14.64 10.64 6.34
N MET A 386 13.41 10.40 5.90
CA MET A 386 12.54 9.41 6.53
C MET A 386 13.18 8.01 6.48
N ILE A 387 13.69 7.61 5.30
CA ILE A 387 14.30 6.28 5.10
C ILE A 387 15.54 6.11 5.97
N VAL A 388 16.44 7.10 5.98
CA VAL A 388 17.68 7.06 6.77
C VAL A 388 17.36 7.05 8.26
N SER A 389 16.46 7.93 8.73
CA SER A 389 16.10 7.96 10.16
C SER A 389 15.52 6.62 10.62
N ARG A 390 14.65 6.00 9.82
CA ARG A 390 14.08 4.69 10.13
C ARG A 390 15.14 3.57 10.12
N PHE A 391 16.11 3.64 9.23
CA PHE A 391 17.25 2.74 9.17
C PHE A 391 18.15 2.88 10.42
N LEU A 392 18.46 4.10 10.84
CA LEU A 392 19.30 4.36 12.01
C LEU A 392 18.68 3.82 13.32
N MET A 393 17.36 3.82 13.43
CA MET A 393 16.65 3.26 14.59
C MET A 393 16.99 1.76 14.82
N LEU A 394 17.41 1.02 13.78
CA LEU A 394 17.80 -0.38 13.93
C LEU A 394 19.08 -0.58 14.75
N PHE A 395 19.93 0.45 14.85
CA PHE A 395 21.20 0.43 15.59
C PHE A 395 21.05 0.97 17.00
N ALA A 396 19.91 1.59 17.31
CA ALA A 396 19.62 2.11 18.64
C ALA A 396 19.10 1.01 19.56
N LYS A 397 19.30 1.19 20.85
CA LYS A 397 18.72 0.33 21.87
C LYS A 397 17.19 0.44 21.90
N PRO A 398 16.46 -0.56 22.39
CA PRO A 398 15.04 -0.46 22.63
C PRO A 398 14.71 0.70 23.59
N HIS A 399 13.58 1.34 23.37
CA HIS A 399 13.03 2.30 24.31
C HIS A 399 12.45 1.57 25.53
N LYS A 400 12.87 1.96 26.74
CA LYS A 400 12.35 1.39 27.98
C LYS A 400 11.70 2.46 28.82
N LYS A 401 10.48 2.19 29.28
CA LYS A 401 9.76 3.04 30.20
C LYS A 401 9.18 2.23 31.35
N GLN A 402 9.21 2.80 32.53
CA GLN A 402 8.44 2.31 33.66
C GLN A 402 7.04 2.90 33.57
N GLN A 403 6.06 2.05 33.46
CA GLN A 403 4.65 2.42 33.52
C GLN A 403 4.14 2.12 34.92
N GLN A 404 3.72 3.15 35.67
CA GLN A 404 3.03 3.04 36.93
C GLN A 404 1.54 3.29 36.71
N LYS A 405 0.70 2.38 37.17
CA LYS A 405 -0.74 2.46 37.10
C LYS A 405 -1.28 2.47 38.53
N VAL A 406 -1.90 3.56 38.95
CA VAL A 406 -2.45 3.73 40.27
C VAL A 406 -3.96 3.74 40.21
N THR A 407 -4.60 2.83 40.91
CA THR A 407 -6.07 2.77 41.03
C THR A 407 -6.51 3.39 42.34
N VAL A 408 -7.35 4.42 42.24
CA VAL A 408 -8.02 5.06 43.34
C VAL A 408 -9.49 4.70 43.27
N THR A 409 -10.04 4.17 44.38
CA THR A 409 -11.43 3.70 44.45
C THR A 409 -12.25 4.55 45.41
N PHE A 410 -13.43 4.97 45.00
CA PHE A 410 -14.48 5.62 45.79
C PHE A 410 -15.73 4.73 45.77
N GLY A 411 -16.00 3.98 46.81
CA GLY A 411 -17.06 2.98 46.81
C GLY A 411 -16.80 1.88 45.77
N SER A 412 -17.64 1.82 44.75
CA SER A 412 -17.48 0.89 43.61
C SER A 412 -16.73 1.50 42.42
N GLU A 413 -16.49 2.80 42.45
CA GLU A 413 -16.02 3.55 41.29
C GLU A 413 -14.50 3.70 41.30
N ASN A 414 -13.87 3.49 40.13
CA ASN A 414 -12.42 3.49 40.01
C ASN A 414 -11.92 4.62 39.11
N PHE A 415 -10.83 5.23 39.52
CA PHE A 415 -10.04 6.18 38.74
C PHE A 415 -8.62 5.63 38.55
N VAL A 416 -8.11 5.67 37.34
CA VAL A 416 -6.79 5.12 37.02
C VAL A 416 -5.87 6.22 36.56
N PHE A 417 -4.85 6.48 37.38
CA PHE A 417 -3.75 7.37 37.03
C PHE A 417 -2.65 6.56 36.37
N ASN A 418 -2.17 7.04 35.22
CA ASN A 418 -1.04 6.43 34.53
C ASN A 418 0.14 7.40 34.58
N ARG A 419 1.30 6.91 34.96
CA ARG A 419 2.57 7.63 34.91
C ARG A 419 3.56 6.82 34.09
N ASN A 420 4.23 7.50 33.15
CA ASN A 420 5.28 6.90 32.35
C ASN A 420 6.60 7.61 32.66
N THR A 421 7.59 6.89 33.16
CA THR A 421 8.94 7.41 33.37
C THR A 421 9.90 6.73 32.41
N VAL A 422 10.63 7.50 31.61
CA VAL A 422 11.60 6.96 30.67
C VAL A 422 12.83 6.46 31.41
N LEU A 423 13.14 5.17 31.28
CA LEU A 423 14.33 4.53 31.84
C LEU A 423 15.50 4.56 30.84
N GLU A 424 15.20 4.37 29.56
CA GLU A 424 16.17 4.39 28.47
C GLU A 424 15.48 4.93 27.22
N ALA A 425 15.92 6.09 26.70
CA ALA A 425 15.31 6.72 25.54
C ALA A 425 15.39 5.82 24.30
N GLY A 426 16.53 5.14 24.11
CA GLY A 426 16.72 4.20 23.01
C GLY A 426 16.55 4.87 21.65
N TRP A 427 15.72 4.27 20.79
CA TRP A 427 15.44 4.78 19.46
C TRP A 427 14.48 6.00 19.41
N LYS A 428 13.79 6.31 20.52
CA LYS A 428 12.94 7.51 20.63
C LYS A 428 13.78 8.70 21.05
N THR A 429 13.90 9.69 20.19
CA THR A 429 14.68 10.93 20.46
C THR A 429 13.91 11.93 21.30
N THR A 430 12.58 11.85 21.33
CA THR A 430 11.68 12.70 22.12
C THR A 430 10.76 11.80 22.92
N SER A 431 10.81 11.90 24.24
CA SER A 431 9.86 11.27 25.14
C SER A 431 9.03 12.36 25.79
N GLU A 432 7.72 12.30 25.64
CA GLU A 432 6.81 13.01 26.52
C GLU A 432 6.81 12.26 27.86
N GLU A 433 7.48 12.81 28.84
CA GLU A 433 7.33 12.37 30.22
C GLU A 433 6.05 13.01 30.76
N GLU A 434 5.07 12.20 31.10
CA GLU A 434 3.97 12.62 31.96
C GLU A 434 4.53 12.68 33.39
N THR A 435 5.06 13.82 33.78
CA THR A 435 5.56 14.08 35.14
C THR A 435 4.41 14.57 36.01
N SER A 436 4.01 13.78 36.98
CA SER A 436 3.18 14.22 38.10
C SER A 436 4.01 14.08 39.37
N ASP A 437 4.01 15.12 40.18
CA ASP A 437 4.76 15.13 41.47
C ASP A 437 4.05 14.38 42.60
N VAL A 438 2.90 13.76 42.32
CA VAL A 438 2.13 13.03 43.31
C VAL A 438 2.86 11.75 43.72
N ALA A 439 3.21 11.66 45.00
CA ALA A 439 3.75 10.45 45.61
C ALA A 439 2.59 9.52 46.05
N TRP A 440 2.47 8.39 45.35
CA TRP A 440 1.42 7.42 45.60
C TRP A 440 1.87 6.35 46.61
N GLN A 441 1.01 6.09 47.60
CA GLN A 441 1.22 4.99 48.56
C GLN A 441 -0.06 4.15 48.64
N LYS A 442 0.07 2.83 48.52
CA LYS A 442 -1.05 1.90 48.62
C LYS A 442 -1.72 2.01 50.00
N GLY A 443 -3.05 2.10 50.01
CA GLY A 443 -3.85 2.30 51.19
C GLY A 443 -4.01 3.75 51.65
N SER A 444 -3.28 4.70 51.06
CA SER A 444 -3.43 6.12 51.36
C SER A 444 -4.81 6.65 50.96
N THR A 445 -5.24 7.68 51.71
CA THR A 445 -6.53 8.34 51.53
C THR A 445 -6.41 9.45 50.47
N VAL A 446 -7.40 9.56 49.60
CA VAL A 446 -7.50 10.58 48.56
C VAL A 446 -8.77 11.41 48.76
N LYS A 447 -8.64 12.74 48.81
CA LYS A 447 -9.78 13.65 48.89
C LYS A 447 -10.63 13.63 47.63
N PRO A 448 -11.97 13.79 47.73
CA PRO A 448 -12.89 13.74 46.61
C PRO A 448 -12.94 15.09 45.86
N GLU A 449 -11.95 15.39 45.04
CA GLU A 449 -11.89 16.60 44.19
C GLU A 449 -12.27 16.25 42.75
N PHE A 450 -13.57 16.31 42.45
CA PHE A 450 -14.10 15.94 41.15
C PHE A 450 -14.45 17.14 40.31
N THR A 451 -14.24 17.01 39.00
CA THR A 451 -14.74 17.93 37.95
C THR A 451 -15.61 17.18 36.97
N ILE A 452 -16.72 17.81 36.56
CA ILE A 452 -17.62 17.26 35.54
C ILE A 452 -17.46 18.12 34.27
N GLN A 453 -17.12 17.49 33.17
CA GLN A 453 -16.99 18.13 31.86
C GLN A 453 -18.00 17.55 30.89
N LYS A 454 -18.67 18.45 30.15
CA LYS A 454 -19.54 18.07 29.02
C LYS A 454 -18.69 17.86 27.79
N GLU A 455 -18.81 16.69 27.17
CA GLU A 455 -18.15 16.33 25.91
C GLU A 455 -19.19 15.90 24.87
N LEU A 456 -18.79 15.89 23.62
CA LEU A 456 -19.57 15.40 22.49
C LEU A 456 -18.83 14.27 21.81
N THR A 457 -19.55 13.24 21.40
CA THR A 457 -18.97 12.24 20.49
C THR A 457 -18.59 12.91 19.18
N THR A 458 -17.50 12.47 18.57
CA THR A 458 -16.97 13.03 17.31
C THR A 458 -17.17 12.05 16.16
N PRO A 459 -17.47 12.54 14.95
CA PRO A 459 -17.57 11.68 13.77
C PRO A 459 -16.20 11.08 13.41
N PRO A 460 -16.19 9.95 12.69
CA PRO A 460 -14.94 9.46 12.11
C PRO A 460 -14.35 10.53 11.17
N LYS A 461 -13.02 10.56 11.08
CA LYS A 461 -12.34 11.49 10.15
C LYS A 461 -12.51 11.02 8.71
N PRO A 462 -12.61 11.93 7.73
CA PRO A 462 -12.53 11.58 6.31
C PRO A 462 -11.26 10.80 5.99
N LEU A 463 -11.32 9.93 4.99
CA LEU A 463 -10.12 9.22 4.55
C LEU A 463 -9.21 10.19 3.78
N ASN A 464 -7.93 10.13 4.07
CA ASN A 464 -6.87 10.65 3.20
C ASN A 464 -6.20 9.50 2.45
N GLU A 465 -5.27 9.79 1.53
CA GLU A 465 -4.58 8.74 0.78
C GLU A 465 -3.84 7.75 1.68
N GLY A 466 -3.20 8.23 2.75
CA GLY A 466 -2.49 7.36 3.69
C GLY A 466 -3.42 6.37 4.41
N THR A 467 -4.57 6.83 4.89
CA THR A 467 -5.56 5.97 5.54
C THR A 467 -6.27 5.04 4.56
N LEU A 468 -6.52 5.51 3.32
CA LEU A 468 -7.06 4.67 2.26
C LEU A 468 -6.09 3.55 1.87
N LEU A 469 -4.80 3.84 1.71
CA LEU A 469 -3.76 2.81 1.45
C LEU A 469 -3.77 1.72 2.53
N GLY A 470 -3.88 2.10 3.80
CA GLY A 470 -3.98 1.11 4.90
C GLY A 470 -5.24 0.24 4.82
N LYS A 471 -6.39 0.81 4.42
CA LYS A 471 -7.61 0.03 4.18
C LYS A 471 -7.47 -0.88 2.95
N MET A 472 -6.88 -0.39 1.85
CA MET A 472 -6.61 -1.20 0.66
C MET A 472 -5.72 -2.40 0.99
N GLU A 473 -4.66 -2.18 1.79
CA GLU A 473 -3.76 -3.25 2.24
C GLU A 473 -4.50 -4.29 3.08
N LYS A 474 -5.28 -3.86 4.06
CA LYS A 474 -6.08 -4.74 4.93
C LYS A 474 -7.04 -5.64 4.14
N HIS A 475 -7.59 -5.16 3.04
CA HIS A 475 -8.54 -5.87 2.19
C HIS A 475 -7.92 -6.47 0.92
N SER A 476 -6.59 -6.55 0.85
CA SER A 476 -5.86 -7.08 -0.32
C SER A 476 -6.22 -6.41 -1.65
N LEU A 477 -6.63 -5.14 -1.61
CA LEU A 477 -6.97 -4.35 -2.79
C LEU A 477 -5.70 -3.79 -3.45
N GLY A 478 -5.29 -4.42 -4.53
CA GLY A 478 -4.07 -4.10 -5.26
C GLY A 478 -2.80 -4.51 -4.52
N THR A 479 -1.68 -4.41 -5.21
CA THR A 479 -0.33 -4.63 -4.66
C THR A 479 0.31 -3.30 -4.28
N PRO A 480 1.39 -3.27 -3.49
CA PRO A 480 2.12 -2.03 -3.21
C PRO A 480 2.44 -1.25 -4.49
N ALA A 481 2.84 -1.94 -5.56
CA ALA A 481 3.16 -1.34 -6.85
C ALA A 481 1.97 -0.66 -7.55
N THR A 482 0.75 -1.09 -7.30
CA THR A 482 -0.45 -0.67 -8.05
C THR A 482 -1.39 0.25 -7.29
N ARG A 483 -1.37 0.25 -5.95
CA ARG A 483 -2.33 1.03 -5.13
C ARG A 483 -2.34 2.52 -5.45
N ALA A 484 -1.16 3.13 -5.59
CA ALA A 484 -1.06 4.55 -5.93
C ALA A 484 -1.67 4.87 -7.31
N GLU A 485 -1.45 4.01 -8.30
CA GLU A 485 -2.03 4.20 -9.64
C GLU A 485 -3.54 3.96 -9.65
N ILE A 486 -4.07 3.06 -8.80
CA ILE A 486 -5.51 2.85 -8.64
C ILE A 486 -6.17 4.12 -8.09
N ILE A 487 -5.59 4.74 -7.06
CA ILE A 487 -6.08 6.02 -6.50
C ILE A 487 -6.05 7.10 -7.58
N GLU A 488 -4.94 7.25 -8.28
CA GLU A 488 -4.82 8.23 -9.38
C GLU A 488 -5.81 7.97 -10.52
N LYS A 489 -6.05 6.72 -10.86
CA LYS A 489 -7.03 6.35 -11.89
C LYS A 489 -8.44 6.75 -11.49
N LEU A 490 -8.84 6.51 -10.24
CA LEU A 490 -10.13 6.93 -9.72
C LEU A 490 -10.31 8.46 -9.81
N ILE A 491 -9.26 9.21 -9.50
CA ILE A 491 -9.28 10.69 -9.57
C ILE A 491 -9.32 11.16 -11.04
N LYS A 492 -8.48 10.61 -11.90
CA LYS A 492 -8.45 10.96 -13.34
C LYS A 492 -9.73 10.60 -14.09
N SER A 493 -10.42 9.54 -13.65
CA SER A 493 -11.72 9.15 -14.18
C SER A 493 -12.88 9.93 -13.58
N GLU A 494 -12.59 10.96 -12.78
CA GLU A 494 -13.56 11.83 -12.11
C GLU A 494 -14.54 11.08 -11.18
N LEU A 495 -14.13 9.91 -10.66
CA LEU A 495 -14.91 9.12 -9.71
C LEU A 495 -14.63 9.51 -8.25
N MET A 496 -13.47 10.10 -7.99
CA MET A 496 -13.02 10.52 -6.67
C MET A 496 -12.25 11.84 -6.77
N GLU A 497 -12.29 12.64 -5.73
CA GLU A 497 -11.65 13.96 -5.68
C GLU A 497 -10.79 14.11 -4.43
N ARG A 498 -9.73 14.94 -4.54
CA ARG A 498 -8.95 15.43 -3.40
C ARG A 498 -9.55 16.71 -2.88
N THR A 499 -9.87 16.76 -1.59
CA THR A 499 -10.35 17.96 -0.90
C THR A 499 -9.39 18.33 0.23
N PRO A 500 -9.46 19.55 0.79
CA PRO A 500 -8.65 19.92 1.96
C PRO A 500 -8.87 19.00 3.18
N SER A 501 -10.07 18.40 3.31
CA SER A 501 -10.41 17.48 4.40
C SER A 501 -10.02 16.03 4.13
N GLY A 502 -9.67 15.66 2.89
CA GLY A 502 -9.31 14.30 2.50
C GLY A 502 -9.84 13.91 1.12
N LEU A 503 -10.13 12.64 0.95
CA LEU A 503 -10.69 12.08 -0.28
C LEU A 503 -12.23 12.10 -0.20
N GLN A 504 -12.86 12.41 -1.32
CA GLN A 504 -14.31 12.44 -1.47
C GLN A 504 -14.74 11.73 -2.75
N VAL A 505 -15.84 10.97 -2.67
CA VAL A 505 -16.46 10.36 -3.85
C VAL A 505 -17.23 11.44 -4.61
N SER A 506 -16.92 11.59 -5.89
CA SER A 506 -17.60 12.54 -6.76
C SER A 506 -19.07 12.14 -7.02
N PRO A 507 -19.92 13.03 -7.54
CA PRO A 507 -21.25 12.68 -8.01
C PRO A 507 -21.26 11.50 -8.98
N LYS A 508 -20.34 11.49 -9.94
CA LYS A 508 -20.14 10.39 -10.89
C LYS A 508 -19.74 9.09 -10.20
N GLY A 509 -18.86 9.16 -9.19
CA GLY A 509 -18.47 8.00 -8.39
C GLY A 509 -19.63 7.42 -7.58
N LYS A 510 -20.48 8.27 -6.99
CA LYS A 510 -21.71 7.85 -6.29
C LYS A 510 -22.65 7.14 -7.25
N GLN A 511 -22.80 7.69 -8.46
CA GLN A 511 -23.60 7.08 -9.53
C GLN A 511 -23.08 5.69 -9.91
N LEU A 512 -21.76 5.56 -10.14
CA LEU A 512 -21.15 4.27 -10.45
C LEU A 512 -21.47 3.22 -9.37
N LEU A 513 -21.30 3.57 -8.08
CA LEU A 513 -21.54 2.65 -6.97
C LEU A 513 -22.98 2.19 -6.83
N VAL A 514 -23.94 2.97 -7.33
CA VAL A 514 -25.38 2.59 -7.37
C VAL A 514 -25.68 1.67 -8.55
N LEU A 515 -25.00 1.86 -9.68
CA LEU A 515 -25.29 1.15 -10.93
C LEU A 515 -24.55 -0.17 -11.07
N VAL A 516 -23.40 -0.31 -10.42
CA VAL A 516 -22.57 -1.51 -10.52
C VAL A 516 -23.12 -2.62 -9.62
N ASN A 517 -22.91 -3.88 -10.05
CA ASN A 517 -23.31 -5.03 -9.24
C ASN A 517 -22.68 -4.98 -7.83
N PRO A 518 -23.45 -5.27 -6.76
CA PRO A 518 -22.96 -5.25 -5.38
C PRO A 518 -21.70 -6.08 -5.14
N SER A 519 -21.50 -7.19 -5.84
CA SER A 519 -20.31 -8.04 -5.72
C SER A 519 -19.01 -7.33 -6.11
N LEU A 520 -19.09 -6.33 -6.98
CA LEU A 520 -17.93 -5.50 -7.38
C LEU A 520 -17.74 -4.29 -6.46
N VAL A 521 -18.68 -3.98 -5.60
CA VAL A 521 -18.60 -2.87 -4.63
C VAL A 521 -17.82 -3.29 -3.39
N THR A 522 -17.91 -4.55 -3.01
CA THR A 522 -17.30 -5.08 -1.79
C THR A 522 -15.92 -5.71 -2.05
N PRO A 523 -15.00 -5.73 -1.07
CA PRO A 523 -13.67 -6.31 -1.25
C PRO A 523 -13.64 -7.84 -1.27
N GLU A 524 -14.72 -8.53 -0.85
CA GLU A 524 -14.79 -9.97 -0.70
C GLU A 524 -14.51 -10.71 -2.02
N LEU A 525 -14.95 -10.17 -3.14
CA LEU A 525 -14.65 -10.74 -4.45
C LEU A 525 -13.14 -10.77 -4.72
N THR A 526 -12.45 -9.68 -4.42
CA THR A 526 -11.00 -9.58 -4.60
C THR A 526 -10.28 -10.51 -3.63
N GLU A 527 -10.70 -10.58 -2.37
CA GLU A 527 -10.13 -11.50 -1.38
C GLU A 527 -10.30 -12.96 -1.81
N LYS A 528 -11.47 -13.33 -2.33
CA LYS A 528 -11.73 -14.66 -2.88
C LYS A 528 -10.77 -14.97 -4.04
N TRP A 529 -10.68 -14.07 -5.01
CA TRP A 529 -9.78 -14.27 -6.16
C TRP A 529 -8.31 -14.41 -5.74
N GLU A 530 -7.82 -13.58 -4.83
CA GLU A 530 -6.42 -13.67 -4.38
C GLU A 530 -6.14 -15.01 -3.66
N LYS A 531 -7.10 -15.54 -2.89
CA LYS A 531 -7.00 -16.89 -2.29
C LYS A 531 -6.95 -18.00 -3.35
N GLU A 532 -7.81 -17.92 -4.37
CA GLU A 532 -7.83 -18.88 -5.48
C GLU A 532 -6.55 -18.79 -6.33
N LEU A 533 -6.07 -17.58 -6.62
CA LEU A 533 -4.82 -17.35 -7.33
C LEU A 533 -3.59 -17.85 -6.54
N GLU A 534 -3.61 -17.70 -5.22
CA GLU A 534 -2.58 -18.30 -4.36
C GLU A 534 -2.63 -19.84 -4.39
N ALA A 535 -3.83 -20.41 -4.39
CA ALA A 535 -4.01 -21.86 -4.52
C ALA A 535 -3.52 -22.38 -5.90
N ILE A 536 -3.73 -21.61 -6.98
CA ILE A 536 -3.15 -21.94 -8.31
C ILE A 536 -1.62 -21.91 -8.24
N ALA A 537 -1.03 -20.88 -7.64
CA ALA A 537 0.42 -20.77 -7.50
C ALA A 537 1.03 -21.93 -6.69
N LYS A 538 0.29 -22.47 -5.73
CA LYS A 538 0.66 -23.67 -4.95
C LYS A 538 0.36 -25.00 -5.67
N GLY A 539 -0.31 -24.96 -6.82
CA GLY A 539 -0.72 -26.16 -7.56
C GLY A 539 -1.89 -26.94 -6.96
N THR A 540 -2.65 -26.33 -6.03
CA THR A 540 -3.81 -26.97 -5.36
C THR A 540 -5.15 -26.60 -5.99
N TYR A 541 -5.17 -25.66 -6.93
CA TYR A 541 -6.35 -25.26 -7.70
C TYR A 541 -6.02 -25.05 -9.17
N SER A 542 -6.97 -25.33 -10.07
CA SER A 542 -6.75 -25.26 -11.52
C SER A 542 -6.99 -23.83 -12.05
N ALA A 543 -6.01 -23.28 -12.78
CA ALA A 543 -6.18 -22.01 -13.47
C ALA A 543 -7.30 -22.06 -14.53
N GLN A 544 -7.52 -23.21 -15.17
CA GLN A 544 -8.60 -23.41 -16.14
C GLN A 544 -9.96 -23.35 -15.47
N THR A 545 -10.14 -24.01 -14.33
CA THR A 545 -11.38 -23.98 -13.53
C THR A 545 -11.67 -22.56 -13.07
N PHE A 546 -10.66 -21.86 -12.57
CA PHE A 546 -10.78 -20.45 -12.18
C PHE A 546 -11.27 -19.57 -13.33
N LEU A 547 -10.63 -19.65 -14.50
CA LEU A 547 -11.01 -18.85 -15.68
C LEU A 547 -12.41 -19.20 -16.21
N ALA A 548 -12.81 -20.47 -16.20
CA ALA A 548 -14.15 -20.86 -16.59
C ALA A 548 -15.23 -20.24 -15.67
N GLN A 549 -14.96 -20.17 -14.37
CA GLN A 549 -15.84 -19.48 -13.42
C GLN A 549 -15.89 -17.96 -13.72
N ILE A 550 -14.74 -17.34 -13.97
CA ILE A 550 -14.65 -15.92 -14.32
C ILE A 550 -15.44 -15.58 -15.60
N GLU A 551 -15.39 -16.47 -16.60
CA GLU A 551 -16.19 -16.30 -17.83
C GLU A 551 -17.68 -16.38 -17.55
N ALA A 552 -18.11 -17.34 -16.71
CA ALA A 552 -19.50 -17.47 -16.30
C ALA A 552 -19.97 -16.23 -15.52
N ASP A 553 -19.18 -15.78 -14.54
CA ASP A 553 -19.46 -14.58 -13.74
C ASP A 553 -19.53 -13.34 -14.63
N THR A 554 -18.62 -13.19 -15.62
CA THR A 554 -18.63 -12.08 -16.56
C THR A 554 -19.91 -12.05 -17.41
N LYS A 555 -20.35 -13.21 -17.91
CA LYS A 555 -21.63 -13.32 -18.65
C LYS A 555 -22.82 -12.90 -17.78
N GLN A 556 -22.83 -13.34 -16.53
CA GLN A 556 -23.88 -13.00 -15.58
C GLN A 556 -23.88 -11.50 -15.25
N LEU A 557 -22.73 -10.90 -14.95
CA LEU A 557 -22.59 -9.46 -14.68
C LEU A 557 -23.09 -8.61 -15.86
N VAL A 558 -22.71 -8.95 -17.09
CA VAL A 558 -23.18 -8.23 -18.28
C VAL A 558 -24.69 -8.40 -18.47
N LYS A 559 -25.23 -9.61 -18.24
CA LYS A 559 -26.69 -9.85 -18.32
C LYS A 559 -27.45 -9.00 -17.29
N GLU A 560 -26.98 -8.95 -16.06
CA GLU A 560 -27.57 -8.13 -15.00
C GLU A 560 -27.54 -6.63 -15.35
N ILE A 561 -26.43 -6.13 -15.89
CA ILE A 561 -26.33 -4.74 -16.36
C ILE A 561 -27.35 -4.50 -17.48
N LYS A 562 -27.45 -5.40 -18.47
CA LYS A 562 -28.43 -5.28 -19.57
C LYS A 562 -29.86 -5.20 -19.08
N GLN A 563 -30.21 -6.03 -18.10
CA GLN A 563 -31.56 -6.18 -17.55
C GLN A 563 -31.90 -5.20 -16.42
N SER A 564 -30.88 -4.50 -15.87
CA SER A 564 -31.09 -3.57 -14.78
C SER A 564 -32.09 -2.47 -15.14
N GLU A 565 -33.06 -2.24 -14.29
CA GLU A 565 -34.02 -1.13 -14.39
C GLU A 565 -33.53 0.14 -13.66
N SER A 566 -32.32 0.08 -13.08
CA SER A 566 -31.72 1.22 -12.40
C SER A 566 -31.56 2.40 -13.35
N LYS A 567 -32.12 3.53 -12.96
CA LYS A 567 -32.02 4.77 -13.73
C LYS A 567 -30.75 5.51 -13.36
N TYR A 568 -30.15 6.16 -14.36
CA TYR A 568 -29.06 7.08 -14.12
C TYR A 568 -29.57 8.26 -13.28
N GLN A 569 -29.00 8.45 -12.09
CA GLN A 569 -29.31 9.54 -11.20
C GLN A 569 -28.12 10.50 -11.15
N ASP A 570 -28.27 11.67 -11.75
CA ASP A 570 -27.20 12.66 -11.76
C ASP A 570 -27.04 13.34 -10.40
N PHE A 571 -26.14 12.81 -9.57
CA PHE A 571 -25.81 13.36 -8.25
C PHE A 571 -25.10 14.72 -8.30
N SER A 572 -24.72 15.21 -9.48
CA SER A 572 -24.17 16.56 -9.63
C SER A 572 -25.24 17.63 -9.71
N LEU A 573 -26.48 17.24 -10.02
CA LEU A 573 -27.61 18.17 -10.07
C LEU A 573 -27.91 18.78 -8.70
N THR A 574 -28.07 20.08 -8.68
CA THR A 574 -28.41 20.84 -7.47
C THR A 574 -29.86 21.35 -7.54
N GLN A 575 -30.35 21.86 -6.42
CA GLN A 575 -31.62 22.57 -6.40
C GLN A 575 -31.55 23.96 -7.05
N LYS A 576 -30.33 24.47 -7.31
CA LYS A 576 -30.12 25.75 -8.01
C LYS A 576 -30.50 25.58 -9.47
N ARG A 577 -31.25 26.55 -9.98
CA ARG A 577 -31.71 26.57 -11.35
C ARG A 577 -31.03 27.66 -12.15
N CYS A 578 -30.85 27.44 -13.43
CA CYS A 578 -30.37 28.44 -14.36
C CYS A 578 -31.38 29.61 -14.42
N PRO A 579 -30.94 30.85 -14.24
CA PRO A 579 -31.84 32.00 -14.29
C PRO A 579 -32.43 32.24 -15.70
N GLU A 580 -31.79 31.74 -16.75
CA GLU A 580 -32.22 31.92 -18.13
C GLU A 580 -33.18 30.86 -18.63
N CYS A 581 -32.94 29.57 -18.33
CA CYS A 581 -33.73 28.46 -18.86
C CYS A 581 -34.48 27.64 -17.79
N GLY A 582 -34.26 27.91 -16.49
CA GLY A 582 -34.91 27.21 -15.40
C GLY A 582 -34.38 25.78 -15.13
N GLU A 583 -33.44 25.26 -15.91
CA GLU A 583 -32.89 23.93 -15.75
C GLU A 583 -32.01 23.81 -14.51
N PRO A 584 -31.94 22.65 -13.85
CA PRO A 584 -31.07 22.43 -12.69
C PRO A 584 -29.61 22.61 -13.07
N LEU A 585 -28.86 23.32 -12.23
CA LEU A 585 -27.43 23.49 -12.38
C LEU A 585 -26.67 22.33 -11.75
N ARG A 586 -25.59 21.92 -12.39
CA ARG A 586 -24.63 20.92 -11.88
C ARG A 586 -23.57 21.59 -11.04
N GLU A 587 -23.28 21.05 -9.88
CA GLU A 587 -22.14 21.45 -9.07
C GLU A 587 -20.85 20.81 -9.62
N LYS A 588 -19.84 21.63 -9.83
CA LYS A 588 -18.50 21.18 -10.23
C LYS A 588 -17.46 21.81 -9.30
N ASN A 589 -16.59 20.97 -8.73
CA ASN A 589 -15.47 21.42 -7.92
C ASN A 589 -14.32 21.90 -8.84
N THR A 590 -13.79 23.07 -8.55
CA THR A 590 -12.60 23.64 -9.20
C THR A 590 -11.52 23.92 -8.16
N ARG A 591 -10.32 24.31 -8.61
CA ARG A 591 -9.23 24.72 -7.70
C ARG A 591 -9.61 25.90 -6.82
N ASP A 592 -10.46 26.80 -7.35
CA ASP A 592 -10.85 28.06 -6.70
C ASP A 592 -12.19 27.95 -5.94
N GLY A 593 -12.77 26.73 -5.87
CA GLY A 593 -14.03 26.45 -5.18
C GLY A 593 -15.09 25.79 -6.04
N LYS A 594 -16.33 25.79 -5.56
CA LYS A 594 -17.47 25.17 -6.25
C LYS A 594 -18.05 26.14 -7.28
N ILE A 595 -18.22 25.65 -8.51
CA ILE A 595 -18.93 26.38 -9.57
C ILE A 595 -20.21 25.62 -9.93
N TYR A 596 -21.19 26.34 -10.49
CA TYR A 596 -22.46 25.80 -10.94
C TYR A 596 -22.56 26.03 -12.44
N VAL A 597 -22.73 24.93 -13.19
CA VAL A 597 -22.73 24.94 -14.67
C VAL A 597 -23.99 24.29 -15.21
N LEU A 598 -24.44 24.74 -16.37
CA LEU A 598 -25.51 24.07 -17.11
C LEU A 598 -24.97 22.82 -17.80
N SER A 599 -25.80 21.80 -17.98
CA SER A 599 -25.41 20.62 -18.77
C SER A 599 -25.36 20.98 -20.25
N LEU A 600 -24.24 20.59 -20.91
CA LEU A 600 -24.07 20.81 -22.36
C LEU A 600 -25.11 20.11 -23.27
N ILE A 601 -25.96 19.26 -22.70
CA ILE A 601 -27.04 18.56 -23.43
C ILE A 601 -28.23 19.53 -23.73
N HIS A 602 -28.25 20.69 -23.09
CA HIS A 602 -29.33 21.69 -23.19
C HIS A 602 -28.91 22.99 -23.88
N ILE A 603 -27.74 23.03 -24.52
CA ILE A 603 -27.28 24.08 -25.43
C ILE A 603 -27.34 23.49 -26.86
#